data_0cdc6f581b7e9721d7e656d8332d01b1
#
_entry.id   0cdc6f581b7e9721d7e656d8332d01b1
#
_cell.length_a   1.000
_cell.length_b   1.000
_cell.length_c   1.000
_cell.angle_alpha   90.00
_cell.angle_beta   90.00
_cell.angle_gamma   90.00
#
_symmetry.space_group_name_H-M   'P 1'
#
loop_
_entity.id
_entity.type
_entity.pdbx_description
1 polymer ?
#
loop_
_entity_poly.entity_id
_entity_poly.type
_entity_poly.pdbx_seq_one_letter_code
_entity_poly.pdbx_strand_id
1 'polypeptide(L)'
;GRAAAARERAEQLEWKRAAEAQRVIDDARAGIARELHDVVAHNVSVMTVQASVARLVVEDDPEKAQEAIDAVEEAGRRALDELRHLLGVLRPDTPSDELVPQPALNQVQRLVDQLRQTGMEITLTADVPSELPVRLDLFAYRIVQEALTNVLKHGGVAAMADVRLEEADGHLEIEVRDTGMGKTTLLGSGQGIVGMRERAALLGGSFEAGPRLGGGFRVMAKLPIGDQ
;
A
#
# COMPACT_ATOMS: atom_id res chain seq x y z
N GLY A 1 47.94 13.29 -39.17
CA GLY A 1 48.92 12.74 -38.29
C GLY A 1 48.48 12.53 -36.83
N ARG A 2 49.22 13.12 -35.91
CA ARG A 2 49.03 12.84 -34.46
C ARG A 2 47.67 13.23 -33.89
N ALA A 3 47.05 14.31 -34.38
CA ALA A 3 45.74 14.77 -33.94
C ALA A 3 44.61 13.82 -34.37
N ALA A 4 44.68 13.24 -35.55
CA ALA A 4 43.70 12.26 -36.02
C ALA A 4 43.76 10.96 -35.21
N ALA A 5 44.96 10.45 -34.94
CA ALA A 5 45.16 9.26 -34.12
C ALA A 5 44.75 9.46 -32.65
N ALA A 6 44.84 10.69 -32.13
CA ALA A 6 44.35 11.01 -30.78
C ALA A 6 42.82 11.04 -30.71
N ARG A 7 42.15 11.57 -31.73
CA ARG A 7 40.67 11.56 -31.83
C ARG A 7 40.13 10.12 -31.94
N GLU A 8 40.70 9.32 -32.77
CA GLU A 8 40.33 7.92 -32.98
C GLU A 8 40.44 7.09 -31.68
N ARG A 9 41.54 7.33 -30.91
CA ARG A 9 41.69 6.70 -29.58
C ARG A 9 40.69 7.20 -28.56
N ALA A 10 40.33 8.48 -28.59
CA ALA A 10 39.31 9.03 -27.70
C ALA A 10 37.93 8.41 -27.97
N GLU A 11 37.54 8.34 -29.27
CA GLU A 11 36.30 7.71 -29.69
C GLU A 11 36.22 6.22 -29.31
N GLN A 12 37.33 5.49 -29.48
CA GLN A 12 37.40 4.08 -29.04
C GLN A 12 37.27 3.91 -27.53
N LEU A 13 37.84 4.83 -26.75
CA LEU A 13 37.71 4.80 -25.29
C LEU A 13 36.29 5.14 -24.84
N GLU A 14 35.64 6.10 -25.46
CA GLU A 14 34.26 6.44 -25.19
C GLU A 14 33.32 5.27 -25.52
N TRP A 15 33.50 4.65 -26.68
CA TRP A 15 32.72 3.47 -27.05
C TRP A 15 32.92 2.30 -26.07
N LYS A 16 34.17 2.03 -25.65
CA LYS A 16 34.43 0.99 -24.64
C LYS A 16 33.79 1.29 -23.31
N ARG A 17 33.83 2.54 -22.84
CA ARG A 17 33.17 2.95 -21.59
C ARG A 17 31.67 2.81 -21.68
N ALA A 18 31.07 3.21 -22.81
CA ALA A 18 29.64 3.05 -23.03
C ALA A 18 29.23 1.57 -23.06
N ALA A 19 30.00 0.71 -23.73
CA ALA A 19 29.76 -0.72 -23.79
C ALA A 19 29.89 -1.39 -22.39
N GLU A 20 30.86 -0.94 -21.61
CA GLU A 20 31.08 -1.45 -20.24
C GLU A 20 30.02 -1.00 -19.29
N ALA A 21 29.58 0.27 -19.37
CA ALA A 21 28.41 0.77 -18.61
C ALA A 21 27.12 0.03 -18.96
N GLN A 22 26.89 -0.25 -20.25
CA GLN A 22 25.73 -1.02 -20.69
C GLN A 22 25.72 -2.45 -20.11
N ARG A 23 26.89 -3.12 -20.10
CA ARG A 23 27.02 -4.46 -19.50
C ARG A 23 26.68 -4.46 -18.01
N VAL A 24 27.18 -3.47 -17.26
CA VAL A 24 26.87 -3.35 -15.82
C VAL A 24 25.38 -3.18 -15.60
N ILE A 25 24.73 -2.40 -16.44
CA ILE A 25 23.25 -2.22 -16.37
C ILE A 25 22.52 -3.54 -16.68
N ASP A 26 22.95 -4.25 -17.72
CA ASP A 26 22.32 -5.50 -18.13
C ASP A 26 22.54 -6.61 -17.09
N ASP A 27 23.71 -6.70 -16.49
CA ASP A 27 24.02 -7.63 -15.39
C ASP A 27 23.21 -7.31 -14.13
N ALA A 28 23.06 -6.02 -13.79
CA ALA A 28 22.21 -5.60 -12.69
C ALA A 28 20.73 -5.96 -12.93
N ARG A 29 20.20 -5.71 -14.14
CA ARG A 29 18.84 -6.10 -14.52
C ARG A 29 18.63 -7.61 -14.43
N ALA A 30 19.59 -8.41 -14.90
CA ALA A 30 19.52 -9.87 -14.81
C ALA A 30 19.57 -10.36 -13.35
N GLY A 31 20.32 -9.68 -12.48
CA GLY A 31 20.36 -9.92 -11.04
C GLY A 31 19.00 -9.73 -10.39
N ILE A 32 18.41 -8.56 -10.64
CA ILE A 32 17.10 -8.20 -10.11
C ILE A 32 16.00 -9.12 -10.63
N ALA A 33 16.01 -9.47 -11.91
CA ALA A 33 15.03 -10.39 -12.48
C ALA A 33 15.06 -11.77 -11.78
N ARG A 34 16.25 -12.25 -11.40
CA ARG A 34 16.40 -13.49 -10.62
C ARG A 34 15.84 -13.33 -9.20
N GLU A 35 16.17 -12.24 -8.52
CA GLU A 35 15.69 -11.97 -7.16
C GLU A 35 14.17 -11.81 -7.10
N LEU A 36 13.57 -11.10 -8.08
CA LEU A 36 12.11 -11.04 -8.25
C LEU A 36 11.49 -12.41 -8.48
N HIS A 37 12.12 -13.24 -9.32
CA HIS A 37 11.63 -14.59 -9.59
C HIS A 37 11.67 -15.46 -8.33
N ASP A 38 12.73 -15.38 -7.54
CA ASP A 38 12.91 -16.17 -6.33
C ASP A 38 11.88 -15.79 -5.26
N VAL A 39 11.63 -14.47 -5.07
CA VAL A 39 10.59 -13.97 -4.16
C VAL A 39 9.21 -14.45 -4.58
N VAL A 40 8.87 -14.32 -5.86
CA VAL A 40 7.56 -14.74 -6.38
C VAL A 40 7.40 -16.27 -6.27
N ALA A 41 8.39 -17.04 -6.70
CA ALA A 41 8.31 -18.51 -6.69
C ALA A 41 8.17 -19.05 -5.26
N HIS A 42 8.93 -18.50 -4.31
CA HIS A 42 8.85 -18.91 -2.91
C HIS A 42 7.47 -18.64 -2.32
N ASN A 43 6.98 -17.41 -2.42
CA ASN A 43 5.70 -17.04 -1.83
C ASN A 43 4.52 -17.73 -2.48
N VAL A 44 4.51 -17.89 -3.83
CA VAL A 44 3.47 -18.64 -4.54
C VAL A 44 3.46 -20.12 -4.11
N SER A 45 4.63 -20.72 -3.88
CA SER A 45 4.72 -22.08 -3.37
C SER A 45 4.09 -22.21 -1.99
N VAL A 46 4.39 -21.29 -1.07
CA VAL A 46 3.79 -21.27 0.27
C VAL A 46 2.27 -21.11 0.19
N MET A 47 1.77 -20.15 -0.62
CA MET A 47 0.35 -19.95 -0.81
C MET A 47 -0.35 -21.22 -1.35
N THR A 48 0.27 -21.90 -2.32
CA THR A 48 -0.28 -23.13 -2.91
C THR A 48 -0.39 -24.26 -1.88
N VAL A 49 0.63 -24.43 -1.04
CA VAL A 49 0.62 -25.45 0.03
C VAL A 49 -0.48 -25.12 1.04
N GLN A 50 -0.56 -23.88 1.52
CA GLN A 50 -1.56 -23.46 2.52
C GLN A 50 -2.99 -23.55 1.97
N ALA A 51 -3.22 -23.14 0.72
CA ALA A 51 -4.51 -23.30 0.07
C ALA A 51 -4.92 -24.80 -0.07
N SER A 52 -3.94 -25.69 -0.29
CA SER A 52 -4.19 -27.13 -0.33
C SER A 52 -4.54 -27.68 1.05
N VAL A 53 -3.87 -27.21 2.11
CA VAL A 53 -4.21 -27.56 3.51
C VAL A 53 -5.62 -27.10 3.85
N ALA A 54 -5.95 -25.83 3.57
CA ALA A 54 -7.29 -25.31 3.82
C ALA A 54 -8.38 -26.16 3.16
N ARG A 55 -8.20 -26.52 1.90
CA ARG A 55 -9.14 -27.37 1.15
C ARG A 55 -9.29 -28.78 1.72
N LEU A 56 -8.23 -29.34 2.30
CA LEU A 56 -8.26 -30.68 2.86
C LEU A 56 -8.99 -30.75 4.21
N VAL A 57 -8.90 -29.67 5.00
CA VAL A 57 -9.40 -29.68 6.38
C VAL A 57 -10.70 -28.91 6.58
N VAL A 58 -11.22 -28.22 5.56
CA VAL A 58 -12.37 -27.30 5.68
C VAL A 58 -13.63 -27.94 6.23
N GLU A 59 -13.87 -29.23 5.97
CA GLU A 59 -15.05 -29.97 6.45
C GLU A 59 -14.84 -30.53 7.87
N ASP A 60 -13.60 -30.94 8.20
CA ASP A 60 -13.28 -31.62 9.46
C ASP A 60 -12.81 -30.64 10.55
N ASP A 61 -12.12 -29.56 10.17
CA ASP A 61 -11.52 -28.58 11.07
C ASP A 61 -11.56 -27.17 10.44
N PRO A 62 -12.72 -26.50 10.52
CA PRO A 62 -12.90 -25.16 9.94
C PRO A 62 -11.95 -24.10 10.51
N GLU A 63 -11.55 -24.21 11.81
CA GLU A 63 -10.60 -23.26 12.43
C GLU A 63 -9.23 -23.38 11.78
N LYS A 64 -8.76 -24.58 11.57
CA LYS A 64 -7.48 -24.84 10.89
C LYS A 64 -7.53 -24.48 9.40
N ALA A 65 -8.67 -24.61 8.75
CA ALA A 65 -8.87 -24.11 7.39
C ALA A 65 -8.73 -22.59 7.33
N GLN A 66 -9.32 -21.88 8.31
CA GLN A 66 -9.21 -20.43 8.41
C GLN A 66 -7.75 -19.98 8.65
N GLU A 67 -7.02 -20.64 9.56
CA GLU A 67 -5.60 -20.36 9.79
C GLU A 67 -4.76 -20.52 8.51
N ALA A 68 -5.06 -21.55 7.71
CA ALA A 68 -4.36 -21.78 6.44
C ALA A 68 -4.70 -20.71 5.39
N ILE A 69 -5.92 -20.20 5.35
CA ILE A 69 -6.34 -19.08 4.48
C ILE A 69 -5.64 -17.78 4.90
N ASP A 70 -5.58 -17.51 6.20
CA ASP A 70 -4.89 -16.33 6.74
C ASP A 70 -3.39 -16.37 6.39
N ALA A 71 -2.78 -17.55 6.42
CA ALA A 71 -1.39 -17.74 6.00
C ALA A 71 -1.18 -17.49 4.48
N VAL A 72 -2.16 -17.80 3.61
CA VAL A 72 -2.13 -17.45 2.19
C VAL A 72 -2.16 -15.94 2.00
N GLU A 73 -3.07 -15.25 2.70
CA GLU A 73 -3.16 -13.78 2.61
C GLU A 73 -1.88 -13.09 3.07
N GLU A 74 -1.30 -13.56 4.17
CA GLU A 74 -0.07 -13.01 4.73
C GLU A 74 1.14 -13.24 3.80
N ALA A 75 1.24 -14.43 3.18
CA ALA A 75 2.28 -14.71 2.19
C ALA A 75 2.15 -13.81 0.95
N GLY A 76 0.92 -13.60 0.48
CA GLY A 76 0.62 -12.68 -0.64
C GLY A 76 1.02 -11.25 -0.35
N ARG A 77 0.70 -10.77 0.85
CA ARG A 77 1.03 -9.41 1.27
C ARG A 77 2.54 -9.21 1.36
N ARG A 78 3.25 -10.15 2.00
CA ARG A 78 4.73 -10.11 2.09
C ARG A 78 5.39 -10.10 0.72
N ALA A 79 4.91 -10.95 -0.21
CA ALA A 79 5.43 -10.96 -1.58
C ALA A 79 5.28 -9.60 -2.28
N LEU A 80 4.11 -8.97 -2.16
CA LEU A 80 3.85 -7.66 -2.76
C LEU A 80 4.72 -6.55 -2.16
N ASP A 81 4.94 -6.57 -0.85
CA ASP A 81 5.76 -5.57 -0.18
C ASP A 81 7.24 -5.73 -0.53
N GLU A 82 7.74 -6.96 -0.64
CA GLU A 82 9.10 -7.25 -1.05
C GLU A 82 9.35 -6.87 -2.52
N LEU A 83 8.40 -7.17 -3.41
CA LEU A 83 8.43 -6.71 -4.81
C LEU A 83 8.47 -5.18 -4.93
N ARG A 84 7.66 -4.47 -4.12
CA ARG A 84 7.67 -3.00 -4.09
C ARG A 84 9.01 -2.45 -3.60
N HIS A 85 9.60 -3.08 -2.58
CA HIS A 85 10.91 -2.69 -2.06
C HIS A 85 12.00 -2.85 -3.11
N LEU A 86 12.07 -4.00 -3.78
CA LEU A 86 13.04 -4.27 -4.84
C LEU A 86 12.89 -3.31 -6.03
N LEU A 87 11.64 -3.00 -6.43
CA LEU A 87 11.36 -2.05 -7.50
C LEU A 87 11.64 -0.60 -7.08
N GLY A 88 11.44 -0.25 -5.79
CA GLY A 88 11.73 1.06 -5.23
C GLY A 88 13.23 1.39 -5.20
N VAL A 89 14.08 0.41 -4.93
CA VAL A 89 15.56 0.56 -4.97
C VAL A 89 16.07 0.88 -6.38
N LEU A 90 15.34 0.46 -7.42
CA LEU A 90 15.69 0.70 -8.84
C LEU A 90 15.28 2.07 -9.36
N ARG A 91 14.51 2.83 -8.63
CA ARG A 91 14.02 4.16 -9.02
C ARG A 91 14.20 5.16 -7.88
N PRO A 92 15.44 5.63 -7.64
CA PRO A 92 15.68 6.61 -6.57
C PRO A 92 15.05 7.98 -6.85
N ASP A 93 14.68 8.32 -8.10
CA ASP A 93 14.33 9.70 -8.50
C ASP A 93 13.09 9.84 -9.40
N THR A 94 12.27 8.81 -9.58
CA THR A 94 11.01 9.00 -10.31
C THR A 94 9.82 8.67 -9.42
N PRO A 95 8.83 9.55 -9.30
CA PRO A 95 7.52 9.17 -8.76
C PRO A 95 6.97 8.10 -9.69
N SER A 96 7.03 6.83 -9.25
CA SER A 96 6.58 5.68 -10.05
C SER A 96 5.08 5.67 -10.09
N ASP A 97 4.45 6.42 -10.99
CA ASP A 97 3.02 6.26 -11.20
C ASP A 97 2.44 6.87 -12.49
N GLU A 98 3.25 7.06 -13.55
CA GLU A 98 2.70 7.60 -14.80
C GLU A 98 1.93 6.61 -15.69
N LEU A 99 1.82 5.32 -15.33
CA LEU A 99 1.18 4.30 -16.19
C LEU A 99 -0.04 3.59 -15.58
N VAL A 100 -0.36 3.86 -14.31
CA VAL A 100 -1.63 3.44 -13.70
C VAL A 100 -2.26 4.68 -13.10
N PRO A 101 -3.53 5.01 -13.42
CA PRO A 101 -4.22 6.13 -12.77
C PRO A 101 -4.11 5.96 -11.26
N GLN A 102 -3.40 6.88 -10.60
CA GLN A 102 -3.24 6.82 -9.15
C GLN A 102 -4.62 6.96 -8.52
N PRO A 103 -4.95 6.11 -7.53
CA PRO A 103 -6.21 6.27 -6.85
C PRO A 103 -6.23 7.63 -6.15
N ALA A 104 -7.28 8.38 -6.40
CA ALA A 104 -7.50 9.72 -5.89
C ALA A 104 -8.68 9.71 -4.91
N LEU A 105 -8.77 10.72 -4.06
CA LEU A 105 -9.81 10.82 -3.03
C LEU A 105 -11.22 10.86 -3.63
N ASN A 106 -11.38 11.37 -4.86
CA ASN A 106 -12.63 11.33 -5.60
C ASN A 106 -13.11 9.89 -5.91
N GLN A 107 -12.25 8.88 -5.77
CA GLN A 107 -12.60 7.47 -5.92
C GLN A 107 -13.04 6.80 -4.61
N VAL A 108 -13.03 7.52 -3.49
CA VAL A 108 -13.48 6.97 -2.19
C VAL A 108 -14.92 6.50 -2.23
N GLN A 109 -15.80 7.21 -2.96
CA GLN A 109 -17.19 6.76 -3.14
C GLN A 109 -17.25 5.37 -3.77
N ARG A 110 -16.44 5.14 -4.82
CA ARG A 110 -16.36 3.83 -5.49
C ARG A 110 -15.82 2.73 -4.57
N LEU A 111 -14.81 3.05 -3.76
CA LEU A 111 -14.28 2.13 -2.75
C LEU A 111 -15.36 1.76 -1.73
N VAL A 112 -16.11 2.74 -1.23
CA VAL A 112 -17.24 2.53 -0.29
C VAL A 112 -18.30 1.65 -0.92
N ASP A 113 -18.67 1.88 -2.17
CA ASP A 113 -19.70 1.08 -2.87
C ASP A 113 -19.23 -0.37 -3.09
N GLN A 114 -17.96 -0.60 -3.35
CA GLN A 114 -17.38 -1.94 -3.42
C GLN A 114 -17.44 -2.68 -2.07
N LEU A 115 -17.11 -1.99 -0.98
CA LEU A 115 -17.16 -2.57 0.35
C LEU A 115 -18.60 -2.81 0.83
N ARG A 116 -19.55 -1.96 0.46
CA ARG A 116 -20.98 -2.19 0.71
C ARG A 116 -21.48 -3.49 0.05
N GLN A 117 -20.95 -3.86 -1.12
CA GLN A 117 -21.29 -5.12 -1.79
C GLN A 117 -20.82 -6.35 -1.00
N THR A 118 -19.86 -6.23 -0.11
CA THR A 118 -19.45 -7.31 0.81
C THR A 118 -20.35 -7.43 2.05
N GLY A 119 -21.40 -6.58 2.16
CA GLY A 119 -22.33 -6.57 3.30
C GLY A 119 -21.96 -5.59 4.41
N MET A 120 -20.88 -4.79 4.25
CA MET A 120 -20.52 -3.77 5.24
C MET A 120 -21.44 -2.54 5.13
N GLU A 121 -21.99 -2.08 6.23
CA GLU A 121 -22.70 -0.81 6.29
C GLU A 121 -21.71 0.35 6.46
N ILE A 122 -21.65 1.25 5.47
CA ILE A 122 -20.74 2.39 5.48
C ILE A 122 -21.52 3.68 5.20
N THR A 123 -21.37 4.68 6.04
CA THR A 123 -21.81 6.06 5.77
C THR A 123 -20.58 6.85 5.29
N LEU A 124 -20.74 7.61 4.21
CA LEU A 124 -19.70 8.52 3.70
C LEU A 124 -20.24 9.93 3.64
N THR A 125 -19.58 10.84 4.31
CA THR A 125 -19.77 12.29 4.20
C THR A 125 -18.47 12.89 3.69
N ALA A 126 -18.51 13.53 2.52
CA ALA A 126 -17.34 14.14 1.91
C ALA A 126 -17.66 15.57 1.47
N ASP A 127 -16.95 16.52 2.08
CA ASP A 127 -16.95 17.94 1.71
C ASP A 127 -15.49 18.38 1.55
N VAL A 128 -14.96 18.07 0.36
CA VAL A 128 -13.53 18.24 0.06
C VAL A 128 -13.37 19.07 -1.21
N PRO A 129 -12.27 19.85 -1.36
CA PRO A 129 -11.98 20.58 -2.56
C PRO A 129 -11.96 19.66 -3.79
N SER A 130 -12.41 20.20 -4.93
CA SER A 130 -12.37 19.48 -6.21
C SER A 130 -10.94 19.20 -6.70
N GLU A 131 -9.99 20.00 -6.25
CA GLU A 131 -8.57 19.88 -6.60
C GLU A 131 -7.73 19.86 -5.31
N LEU A 132 -6.98 18.79 -5.15
CA LEU A 132 -6.00 18.61 -4.07
C LEU A 132 -4.62 18.38 -4.68
N PRO A 133 -3.53 18.76 -3.97
CA PRO A 133 -2.18 18.37 -4.38
C PRO A 133 -2.11 16.85 -4.58
N VAL A 134 -1.51 16.40 -5.69
CA VAL A 134 -1.49 14.99 -6.12
C VAL A 134 -1.03 14.03 -5.00
N ARG A 135 -0.02 14.43 -4.27
CA ARG A 135 0.53 13.62 -3.16
C ARG A 135 -0.43 13.54 -1.97
N LEU A 136 -1.09 14.64 -1.65
CA LEU A 136 -2.11 14.69 -0.59
C LEU A 136 -3.30 13.80 -0.96
N ASP A 137 -3.79 13.93 -2.18
CA ASP A 137 -4.93 13.20 -2.71
C ASP A 137 -4.68 11.67 -2.65
N LEU A 138 -3.52 11.21 -3.11
CA LEU A 138 -3.11 9.81 -3.02
C LEU A 138 -3.02 9.31 -1.56
N PHE A 139 -2.34 10.06 -0.69
CA PHE A 139 -2.13 9.62 0.69
C PHE A 139 -3.43 9.62 1.49
N ALA A 140 -4.30 10.60 1.26
CA ALA A 140 -5.63 10.65 1.83
C ALA A 140 -6.47 9.43 1.42
N TYR A 141 -6.50 9.10 0.13
CA TYR A 141 -7.17 7.89 -0.35
C TYR A 141 -6.63 6.63 0.34
N ARG A 142 -5.30 6.48 0.44
CA ARG A 142 -4.66 5.31 1.07
C ARG A 142 -4.97 5.20 2.56
N ILE A 143 -5.08 6.31 3.28
CA ILE A 143 -5.48 6.31 4.69
C ILE A 143 -6.92 5.80 4.83
N VAL A 144 -7.85 6.28 4.02
CA VAL A 144 -9.25 5.81 4.02
C VAL A 144 -9.34 4.34 3.66
N GLN A 145 -8.64 3.90 2.61
CA GLN A 145 -8.61 2.51 2.17
C GLN A 145 -8.12 1.57 3.27
N GLU A 146 -7.01 1.90 3.92
CA GLU A 146 -6.44 1.08 5.00
C GLU A 146 -7.34 1.07 6.23
N ALA A 147 -7.92 2.21 6.59
CA ALA A 147 -8.84 2.31 7.72
C ALA A 147 -10.09 1.43 7.50
N LEU A 148 -10.72 1.49 6.31
CA LEU A 148 -11.88 0.66 5.97
C LEU A 148 -11.53 -0.84 5.87
N THR A 149 -10.34 -1.17 5.36
CA THR A 149 -9.83 -2.54 5.35
C THR A 149 -9.67 -3.08 6.77
N ASN A 150 -9.21 -2.25 7.71
CA ASN A 150 -9.09 -2.61 9.11
C ASN A 150 -10.47 -2.84 9.76
N VAL A 151 -11.48 -2.04 9.42
CA VAL A 151 -12.85 -2.28 9.87
C VAL A 151 -13.36 -3.62 9.37
N LEU A 152 -13.16 -3.94 8.08
CA LEU A 152 -13.57 -5.21 7.50
C LEU A 152 -12.92 -6.41 8.19
N LYS A 153 -11.62 -6.32 8.52
CA LYS A 153 -10.85 -7.40 9.15
C LYS A 153 -11.11 -7.56 10.63
N HIS A 154 -11.33 -6.48 11.33
CA HIS A 154 -11.30 -6.44 12.80
C HIS A 154 -12.61 -6.01 13.44
N GLY A 155 -13.51 -5.39 12.71
CA GLY A 155 -14.77 -4.86 13.24
C GLY A 155 -15.82 -5.94 13.56
N GLY A 156 -15.73 -7.13 12.93
CA GLY A 156 -16.72 -8.22 13.08
C GLY A 156 -17.90 -8.09 12.12
N VAL A 157 -18.75 -9.13 12.10
CA VAL A 157 -19.82 -9.34 11.08
C VAL A 157 -20.88 -8.23 11.03
N ALA A 158 -21.04 -7.43 12.08
CA ALA A 158 -22.05 -6.37 12.18
C ALA A 158 -21.43 -4.98 12.38
N ALA A 159 -20.15 -4.80 12.06
CA ALA A 159 -19.52 -3.50 12.21
C ALA A 159 -20.02 -2.53 11.13
N MET A 160 -20.47 -1.36 11.56
CA MET A 160 -20.77 -0.22 10.69
C MET A 160 -19.57 0.72 10.68
N ALA A 161 -19.31 1.36 9.55
CA ALA A 161 -18.29 2.38 9.43
C ALA A 161 -18.90 3.75 9.08
N ASP A 162 -18.38 4.81 9.68
CA ASP A 162 -18.66 6.20 9.34
C ASP A 162 -17.37 6.87 8.87
N VAL A 163 -17.37 7.35 7.63
CA VAL A 163 -16.26 8.02 7.00
C VAL A 163 -16.61 9.48 6.80
N ARG A 164 -15.78 10.38 7.34
CA ARG A 164 -15.88 11.81 7.12
C ARG A 164 -14.61 12.35 6.51
N LEU A 165 -14.80 13.15 5.47
CA LEU A 165 -13.75 13.88 4.78
C LEU A 165 -14.20 15.32 4.69
N GLU A 166 -13.48 16.22 5.31
CA GLU A 166 -13.83 17.65 5.28
C GLU A 166 -12.59 18.54 5.21
N GLU A 167 -12.76 19.69 4.57
CA GLU A 167 -11.76 20.74 4.63
C GLU A 167 -12.06 21.66 5.82
N ALA A 168 -11.10 21.81 6.72
CA ALA A 168 -11.20 22.72 7.85
C ALA A 168 -9.85 23.42 8.09
N ASP A 169 -9.86 24.75 8.19
CA ASP A 169 -8.69 25.57 8.51
C ASP A 169 -7.45 25.29 7.63
N GLY A 170 -7.65 25.07 6.32
CA GLY A 170 -6.59 24.76 5.37
C GLY A 170 -6.00 23.36 5.51
N HIS A 171 -6.73 22.47 6.15
CA HIS A 171 -6.37 21.05 6.30
C HIS A 171 -7.48 20.17 5.77
N LEU A 172 -7.09 19.05 5.22
CA LEU A 172 -7.99 17.93 4.96
C LEU A 172 -8.06 17.08 6.24
N GLU A 173 -9.24 17.02 6.84
CA GLU A 173 -9.53 16.15 7.97
C GLU A 173 -10.19 14.86 7.48
N ILE A 174 -9.61 13.74 7.89
CA ILE A 174 -10.07 12.40 7.55
C ILE A 174 -10.44 11.73 8.86
N GLU A 175 -11.69 11.31 9.02
CA GLU A 175 -12.10 10.54 10.17
C GLU A 175 -12.82 9.28 9.71
N VAL A 176 -12.39 8.14 10.24
CA VAL A 176 -13.05 6.85 10.05
C VAL A 176 -13.35 6.28 11.43
N ARG A 177 -14.64 6.03 11.69
CA ARG A 177 -15.12 5.42 12.93
C ARG A 177 -15.80 4.10 12.62
N ASP A 178 -15.64 3.12 13.47
CA ASP A 178 -16.45 1.92 13.41
C ASP A 178 -17.20 1.66 14.73
N THR A 179 -18.14 0.75 14.67
CA THR A 179 -18.92 0.28 15.82
C THR A 179 -18.53 -1.14 16.24
N GLY A 180 -17.43 -1.67 15.68
CA GLY A 180 -17.00 -3.03 15.92
C GLY A 180 -16.70 -3.31 17.39
N MET A 181 -17.13 -4.47 17.86
CA MET A 181 -16.77 -4.99 19.19
C MET A 181 -15.57 -5.93 19.09
N GLY A 182 -14.77 -5.80 18.02
CA GLY A 182 -13.57 -6.60 17.80
C GLY A 182 -12.66 -6.53 19.02
N LYS A 183 -12.21 -7.66 19.50
CA LYS A 183 -11.18 -7.72 20.54
C LYS A 183 -10.01 -6.88 20.05
N THR A 184 -9.66 -5.86 20.83
CA THR A 184 -8.47 -5.04 20.64
C THR A 184 -7.24 -5.94 20.80
N THR A 185 -7.03 -6.84 19.87
CA THR A 185 -5.78 -7.57 19.77
C THR A 185 -4.81 -6.62 19.06
N LEU A 186 -4.07 -5.87 19.86
CA LEU A 186 -2.86 -5.13 19.42
C LEU A 186 -1.80 -6.06 18.78
N LEU A 187 -2.18 -7.31 18.48
CA LEU A 187 -1.34 -8.40 17.94
C LEU A 187 -1.55 -8.66 16.44
N GLY A 188 -2.49 -8.01 15.77
CA GLY A 188 -2.41 -7.89 14.31
C GLY A 188 -1.26 -6.95 13.99
N SER A 189 -0.43 -7.27 13.03
CA SER A 189 0.89 -6.70 12.67
C SER A 189 1.08 -5.18 12.73
N GLY A 190 0.30 -4.40 13.38
CA GLY A 190 0.42 -2.93 13.61
C GLY A 190 0.85 -2.08 12.39
N GLN A 191 1.26 -2.73 11.31
CA GLN A 191 1.86 -2.13 10.12
C GLN A 191 0.91 -1.19 9.40
N GLY A 192 -0.39 -1.50 9.35
CA GLY A 192 -1.38 -0.61 8.74
C GLY A 192 -1.49 0.74 9.45
N ILE A 193 -1.52 0.73 10.79
CA ILE A 193 -1.57 1.97 11.60
C ILE A 193 -0.24 2.73 11.50
N VAL A 194 0.88 2.03 11.52
CA VAL A 194 2.22 2.64 11.33
C VAL A 194 2.30 3.29 9.95
N GLY A 195 1.92 2.58 8.88
CA GLY A 195 1.95 3.12 7.53
C GLY A 195 1.01 4.33 7.32
N MET A 196 -0.16 4.36 7.97
CA MET A 196 -1.04 5.53 7.93
C MET A 196 -0.40 6.74 8.65
N ARG A 197 0.22 6.52 9.81
CA ARG A 197 0.94 7.55 10.56
C ARG A 197 2.13 8.12 9.78
N GLU A 198 2.91 7.26 9.15
CA GLU A 198 4.05 7.67 8.32
C GLU A 198 3.61 8.53 7.14
N ARG A 199 2.53 8.15 6.45
CA ARG A 199 1.98 8.95 5.33
C ARG A 199 1.51 10.33 5.79
N ALA A 200 0.82 10.41 6.93
CA ALA A 200 0.41 11.69 7.50
C ALA A 200 1.63 12.55 7.86
N ALA A 201 2.65 11.97 8.49
CA ALA A 201 3.88 12.67 8.86
C ALA A 201 4.67 13.17 7.64
N LEU A 202 4.70 12.41 6.53
CA LEU A 202 5.35 12.82 5.28
C LEU A 202 4.71 14.06 4.63
N LEU A 203 3.47 14.38 4.99
CA LEU A 203 2.76 15.59 4.58
C LEU A 203 2.80 16.69 5.66
N GLY A 204 3.56 16.51 6.74
CA GLY A 204 3.56 17.46 7.86
C GLY A 204 2.25 17.47 8.66
N GLY A 205 1.41 16.45 8.49
CA GLY A 205 0.13 16.30 9.16
C GLY A 205 0.21 15.53 10.49
N SER A 206 -0.93 15.40 11.15
CA SER A 206 -1.09 14.61 12.39
C SER A 206 -1.94 13.37 12.15
N PHE A 207 -1.75 12.34 12.98
CA PHE A 207 -2.46 11.08 12.90
C PHE A 207 -2.72 10.51 14.30
N GLU A 208 -3.97 10.14 14.55
CA GLU A 208 -4.41 9.47 15.77
C GLU A 208 -5.23 8.23 15.42
N ALA A 209 -5.04 7.14 16.15
CA ALA A 209 -5.84 5.94 16.02
C ALA A 209 -5.96 5.26 17.38
N GLY A 210 -7.16 4.81 17.72
CA GLY A 210 -7.40 4.16 19.00
C GLY A 210 -8.85 3.73 19.23
N PRO A 211 -9.09 2.95 20.29
CA PRO A 211 -10.43 2.55 20.68
C PRO A 211 -11.25 3.76 21.16
N ARG A 212 -12.57 3.71 20.90
CA ARG A 212 -13.53 4.75 21.31
C ARG A 212 -14.16 4.45 22.65
N LEU A 213 -14.44 5.50 23.41
CA LEU A 213 -15.32 5.39 24.59
C LEU A 213 -16.72 4.97 24.12
N GLY A 214 -17.19 3.82 24.59
CA GLY A 214 -18.47 3.24 24.18
C GLY A 214 -18.39 2.16 23.10
N GLY A 215 -17.20 1.79 22.66
CA GLY A 215 -16.94 0.71 21.69
C GLY A 215 -16.56 1.21 20.30
N GLY A 216 -15.95 0.31 19.53
CA GLY A 216 -15.43 0.60 18.21
C GLY A 216 -14.03 1.24 18.22
N PHE A 217 -13.55 1.55 17.03
CA PHE A 217 -12.25 2.15 16.79
C PHE A 217 -12.37 3.46 16.02
N ARG A 218 -11.40 4.34 16.14
CA ARG A 218 -11.33 5.61 15.42
C ARG A 218 -9.96 5.79 14.82
N VAL A 219 -9.95 6.19 13.56
CA VAL A 219 -8.79 6.71 12.86
C VAL A 219 -9.06 8.17 12.53
N MET A 220 -8.11 9.05 12.82
CA MET A 220 -8.19 10.46 12.49
C MET A 220 -6.85 10.92 11.92
N ALA A 221 -6.89 11.60 10.77
CA ALA A 221 -5.75 12.27 10.19
C ALA A 221 -6.11 13.71 9.84
N LYS A 222 -5.16 14.64 10.07
CA LYS A 222 -5.29 16.04 9.69
C LYS A 222 -4.08 16.40 8.85
N LEU A 223 -4.32 16.70 7.57
CA LEU A 223 -3.30 16.84 6.54
C LEU A 223 -3.33 18.26 5.96
N PRO A 224 -2.23 19.03 5.96
CA PRO A 224 -2.22 20.38 5.40
C PRO A 224 -2.44 20.35 3.89
N ILE A 225 -3.30 21.25 3.37
CA ILE A 225 -3.62 21.37 1.93
C ILE A 225 -2.60 22.29 1.21
N GLY A 226 -1.79 23.06 1.93
CA GLY A 226 -0.81 23.96 1.32
C GLY A 226 0.37 23.23 0.68
N ASP A 227 0.88 23.80 -0.41
CA ASP A 227 2.13 23.38 -1.05
C ASP A 227 3.31 23.55 -0.06
N GLN A 228 4.03 22.45 0.23
CA GLN A 228 5.40 22.49 0.75
C GLN A 228 6.38 22.18 -0.37
#